data_f20d65c136b5cc60ab438d9224734e93
#
_entry.id   f20d65c136b5cc60ab438d9224734e93
#
_cell.length_a   1.000
_cell.length_b   1.000
_cell.length_c   1.000
_cell.angle_alpha   90.00
_cell.angle_beta   90.00
_cell.angle_gamma   90.00
#
_symmetry.space_group_name_H-M   'P 1'
#
loop_
_entity.id
_entity.type
_entity.pdbx_description
1 polymer ?
#
loop_
_entity_poly.entity_id
_entity_poly.type
_entity_poly.pdbx_seq_one_letter_code
_entity_poly.pdbx_strand_id
1 'polypeptide(L)'
;RIAIVSAERVREELSKLVLGADPRAGLTLLVDSVLAEHVLPELPALQLESDEHHRHKDVYAHSLTVLEQAMELEGEYAPSTPDPVLRLAALLHDVGKPATRRFEKGGAVTFRHHETVGAKLVRKRLRALKFDNDTIKAVARLVELHMRFYGYGDAGWTDSAVRRYAHDAGDLLPRLHALTRSDVTTRNRRKAERLAHAYDDLERRSQDRATALVSPLTAR
;
A
#
# COMPACT_ATOMS: atom_id res chain seq x y z
N ARG A 1 -4.12 -10.54 29.22
CA ARG A 1 -3.27 -11.73 28.95
C ARG A 1 -2.45 -11.60 27.66
N ILE A 2 -2.88 -10.86 26.65
CA ILE A 2 -2.12 -10.74 25.38
C ILE A 2 -0.73 -10.11 25.56
N ALA A 3 -0.55 -9.25 26.55
CA ALA A 3 0.72 -8.62 26.85
C ALA A 3 1.87 -9.59 27.25
N ILE A 4 1.55 -10.86 27.52
CA ILE A 4 2.55 -11.91 27.82
C ILE A 4 2.93 -12.73 26.58
N VAL A 5 2.27 -12.51 25.45
CA VAL A 5 2.57 -13.20 24.18
C VAL A 5 3.78 -12.52 23.55
N SER A 6 4.77 -13.30 23.10
CA SER A 6 5.95 -12.74 22.46
C SER A 6 5.63 -12.09 21.10
N ALA A 7 6.40 -11.09 20.73
CA ALA A 7 6.23 -10.38 19.47
C ALA A 7 6.36 -11.31 18.25
N GLU A 8 7.22 -12.32 18.34
CA GLU A 8 7.42 -13.32 17.31
C GLU A 8 6.15 -14.16 17.08
N ARG A 9 5.47 -14.59 18.15
CA ARG A 9 4.20 -15.32 18.04
C ARG A 9 3.10 -14.44 17.47
N VAL A 10 3.03 -13.17 17.90
CA VAL A 10 2.09 -12.20 17.32
C VAL A 10 2.34 -12.02 15.83
N ARG A 11 3.62 -11.87 15.41
CA ARG A 11 3.99 -11.80 14.00
C ARG A 11 3.54 -13.03 13.22
N GLU A 12 3.79 -14.23 13.75
CA GLU A 12 3.41 -15.49 13.09
C GLU A 12 1.90 -15.59 12.87
N GLU A 13 1.09 -15.30 13.88
CA GLU A 13 -0.36 -15.34 13.76
C GLU A 13 -0.90 -14.22 12.84
N LEU A 14 -0.35 -13.01 12.92
CA LEU A 14 -0.69 -11.92 12.01
C LEU A 14 -0.33 -12.28 10.56
N SER A 15 0.82 -12.90 10.35
CA SER A 15 1.24 -13.35 9.01
C SER A 15 0.28 -14.41 8.46
N LYS A 16 -0.09 -15.43 9.25
CA LYS A 16 -1.07 -16.43 8.85
C LYS A 16 -2.41 -15.81 8.47
N LEU A 17 -2.85 -14.81 9.25
CA LEU A 17 -4.10 -14.09 9.01
C LEU A 17 -4.05 -13.32 7.69
N VAL A 18 -3.00 -12.52 7.47
CA VAL A 18 -2.84 -11.70 6.25
C VAL A 18 -2.63 -12.58 5.01
N LEU A 19 -1.96 -13.73 5.16
CA LEU A 19 -1.70 -14.65 4.05
C LEU A 19 -2.82 -15.69 3.83
N GLY A 20 -3.83 -15.69 4.67
CA GLY A 20 -5.00 -16.57 4.54
C GLY A 20 -5.83 -16.28 3.29
N ALA A 21 -6.81 -17.15 3.04
CA ALA A 21 -7.73 -17.01 1.91
C ALA A 21 -8.75 -15.87 2.09
N ASP A 22 -9.15 -15.59 3.32
CA ASP A 22 -10.07 -14.50 3.69
C ASP A 22 -9.48 -13.65 4.83
N PRO A 23 -8.49 -12.79 4.53
CA PRO A 23 -7.90 -11.93 5.55
C PRO A 23 -8.87 -10.86 6.05
N ARG A 24 -9.87 -10.44 5.25
CA ARG A 24 -10.88 -9.46 5.67
C ARG A 24 -11.63 -9.94 6.91
N ALA A 25 -12.18 -11.14 6.87
CA ALA A 25 -12.95 -11.68 8.01
C ALA A 25 -12.10 -11.74 9.28
N GLY A 26 -10.85 -12.22 9.17
CA GLY A 26 -9.94 -12.31 10.30
C GLY A 26 -9.50 -10.95 10.84
N LEU A 27 -9.19 -9.97 9.97
CA LEU A 27 -8.82 -8.61 10.37
C LEU A 27 -10.00 -7.86 10.99
N THR A 28 -11.22 -8.07 10.48
CA THR A 28 -12.43 -7.51 11.07
C THR A 28 -12.63 -8.05 12.48
N LEU A 29 -12.54 -9.37 12.66
CA LEU A 29 -12.64 -9.98 13.99
C LEU A 29 -11.54 -9.47 14.94
N LEU A 30 -10.32 -9.28 14.46
CA LEU A 30 -9.20 -8.74 15.24
C LEU A 30 -9.50 -7.31 15.74
N VAL A 31 -10.13 -6.47 14.91
CA VAL A 31 -10.53 -5.11 15.27
C VAL A 31 -11.74 -5.12 16.20
N ASP A 32 -12.80 -5.86 15.88
CA ASP A 32 -14.05 -5.91 16.66
C ASP A 32 -13.85 -6.49 18.06
N SER A 33 -12.88 -7.40 18.23
CA SER A 33 -12.49 -7.96 19.52
C SER A 33 -11.54 -7.08 20.34
N VAL A 34 -11.19 -5.88 19.83
CA VAL A 34 -10.25 -4.95 20.45
C VAL A 34 -8.80 -5.48 20.53
N LEU A 35 -8.54 -6.69 20.05
CA LEU A 35 -7.19 -7.27 20.05
C LEU A 35 -6.22 -6.48 19.16
N ALA A 36 -6.73 -5.87 18.10
CA ALA A 36 -5.91 -5.02 17.21
C ALA A 36 -5.23 -3.87 17.96
N GLU A 37 -5.83 -3.31 19.00
CA GLU A 37 -5.23 -2.21 19.80
C GLU A 37 -3.90 -2.61 20.43
N HIS A 38 -3.73 -3.90 20.73
CA HIS A 38 -2.53 -4.45 21.36
C HIS A 38 -1.46 -4.90 20.36
N VAL A 39 -1.86 -5.37 19.17
CA VAL A 39 -0.94 -6.01 18.21
C VAL A 39 -0.68 -5.15 16.97
N LEU A 40 -1.69 -4.44 16.48
CA LEU A 40 -1.63 -3.60 15.28
C LEU A 40 -2.54 -2.37 15.43
N PRO A 41 -2.31 -1.49 16.42
CA PRO A 41 -3.18 -0.35 16.74
C PRO A 41 -3.33 0.64 15.59
N GLU A 42 -2.44 0.61 14.60
CA GLU A 42 -2.56 1.41 13.38
C GLU A 42 -3.81 1.05 12.57
N LEU A 43 -4.29 -0.20 12.67
CA LEU A 43 -5.43 -0.68 11.89
C LEU A 43 -6.77 -0.13 12.41
N PRO A 44 -7.16 -0.27 13.70
CA PRO A 44 -8.38 0.37 14.22
C PRO A 44 -8.31 1.91 14.17
N ALA A 45 -7.13 2.51 14.22
CA ALA A 45 -6.95 3.95 14.05
C ALA A 45 -7.41 4.47 12.67
N LEU A 46 -7.53 3.60 11.67
CA LEU A 46 -8.08 3.94 10.34
C LEU A 46 -9.60 4.10 10.33
N GLN A 47 -10.30 3.67 11.36
CA GLN A 47 -11.73 3.94 11.56
C GLN A 47 -11.91 5.42 11.93
N LEU A 48 -11.60 6.29 10.98
CA LEU A 48 -11.79 7.73 11.15
C LEU A 48 -13.28 8.03 11.16
N GLU A 49 -13.74 8.75 12.20
CA GLU A 49 -15.12 9.24 12.23
C GLU A 49 -15.41 9.98 10.92
N SER A 50 -16.47 9.56 10.23
CA SER A 50 -16.98 10.30 9.10
C SER A 50 -17.48 11.65 9.60
N ASP A 51 -17.02 12.72 9.00
CA ASP A 51 -17.55 14.04 9.22
C ASP A 51 -19.06 14.05 8.84
N GLU A 52 -19.86 14.95 9.41
CA GLU A 52 -21.32 15.06 9.25
C GLU A 52 -21.80 15.12 7.78
N HIS A 53 -20.88 15.31 6.85
CA HIS A 53 -21.16 15.38 5.41
C HIS A 53 -20.83 14.10 4.63
N HIS A 54 -20.51 12.99 5.28
CA HIS A 54 -20.23 11.66 4.66
C HIS A 54 -19.25 11.69 3.47
N ARG A 55 -18.35 12.67 3.40
CA ARG A 55 -17.46 12.89 2.24
C ARG A 55 -16.19 12.06 2.27
N HIS A 56 -15.87 11.43 3.41
CA HIS A 56 -14.68 10.60 3.51
C HIS A 56 -15.08 9.13 3.55
N LYS A 57 -14.51 8.35 2.63
CA LYS A 57 -14.59 6.89 2.69
C LYS A 57 -13.98 6.44 4.01
N ASP A 58 -14.58 5.47 4.66
CA ASP A 58 -13.97 4.75 5.77
C ASP A 58 -12.61 4.21 5.31
N VAL A 59 -11.53 4.77 5.87
CA VAL A 59 -10.16 4.43 5.47
C VAL A 59 -9.84 2.98 5.84
N TYR A 60 -10.42 2.48 6.93
CA TYR A 60 -10.29 1.08 7.32
C TYR A 60 -10.92 0.14 6.28
N ALA A 61 -12.18 0.35 5.94
CA ALA A 61 -12.87 -0.44 4.93
C ALA A 61 -12.18 -0.35 3.56
N HIS A 62 -11.63 0.83 3.22
CA HIS A 62 -10.83 1.02 2.02
C HIS A 62 -9.56 0.16 2.05
N SER A 63 -8.80 0.17 3.15
CA SER A 63 -7.57 -0.63 3.27
C SER A 63 -7.83 -2.12 3.14
N LEU A 64 -8.95 -2.63 3.67
CA LEU A 64 -9.35 -4.02 3.47
C LEU A 64 -9.69 -4.32 2.00
N THR A 65 -10.36 -3.39 1.32
CA THR A 65 -10.66 -3.55 -0.12
C THR A 65 -9.39 -3.52 -0.97
N VAL A 66 -8.44 -2.65 -0.65
CA VAL A 66 -7.13 -2.61 -1.32
C VAL A 66 -6.36 -3.90 -1.12
N LEU A 67 -6.41 -4.48 0.08
CA LEU A 67 -5.80 -5.79 0.34
C LEU A 67 -6.41 -6.89 -0.54
N GLU A 68 -7.75 -6.97 -0.65
CA GLU A 68 -8.42 -7.95 -1.49
C GLU A 68 -8.07 -7.79 -2.97
N GLN A 69 -8.07 -6.56 -3.48
CA GLN A 69 -7.66 -6.26 -4.85
C GLN A 69 -6.18 -6.58 -5.10
N ALA A 70 -5.31 -6.40 -4.10
CA ALA A 70 -3.91 -6.79 -4.20
C ALA A 70 -3.74 -8.31 -4.28
N MET A 71 -4.56 -9.08 -3.56
CA MET A 71 -4.59 -10.54 -3.64
C MET A 71 -4.98 -11.04 -5.03
N GLU A 72 -5.90 -10.36 -5.71
CA GLU A 72 -6.28 -10.69 -7.09
C GLU A 72 -5.14 -10.48 -8.09
N LEU A 73 -4.29 -9.48 -7.83
CA LEU A 73 -3.18 -9.08 -8.70
C LEU A 73 -1.84 -9.77 -8.38
N GLU A 74 -1.67 -10.34 -7.17
CA GLU A 74 -0.36 -10.84 -6.73
C GLU A 74 0.21 -11.94 -7.65
N GLY A 75 -0.65 -12.77 -8.26
CA GLY A 75 -0.21 -13.81 -9.18
C GLY A 75 0.48 -13.29 -10.44
N GLU A 76 0.17 -12.06 -10.86
CA GLU A 76 0.79 -11.41 -12.02
C GLU A 76 2.02 -10.58 -11.65
N TYR A 77 2.00 -9.93 -10.49
CA TYR A 77 2.97 -8.89 -10.15
C TYR A 77 3.99 -9.30 -9.07
N ALA A 78 3.68 -10.33 -8.29
CA ALA A 78 4.53 -10.71 -7.17
C ALA A 78 5.35 -11.97 -7.47
N PRO A 79 6.53 -12.13 -6.86
CA PRO A 79 7.38 -13.31 -7.07
C PRO A 79 6.84 -14.57 -6.38
N SER A 80 5.84 -14.41 -5.50
CA SER A 80 5.20 -15.51 -4.77
C SER A 80 3.71 -15.24 -4.58
N THR A 81 2.91 -16.28 -4.42
CA THR A 81 1.49 -16.23 -4.09
C THR A 81 1.21 -17.25 -2.97
N PRO A 82 0.78 -16.78 -1.78
CA PRO A 82 0.57 -15.38 -1.36
C PRO A 82 1.88 -14.60 -1.18
N ASP A 83 1.85 -13.29 -1.44
CA ASP A 83 3.01 -12.41 -1.26
C ASP A 83 2.88 -11.56 0.01
N PRO A 84 3.70 -11.82 1.05
CA PRO A 84 3.58 -11.12 2.33
C PRO A 84 3.90 -9.63 2.23
N VAL A 85 4.82 -9.24 1.37
CA VAL A 85 5.24 -7.84 1.23
C VAL A 85 4.14 -7.02 0.59
N LEU A 86 3.53 -7.52 -0.51
CA LEU A 86 2.44 -6.83 -1.19
C LEU A 86 1.21 -6.73 -0.29
N ARG A 87 0.80 -7.83 0.35
CA ARG A 87 -0.39 -7.84 1.21
C ARG A 87 -0.24 -6.95 2.44
N LEU A 88 0.93 -6.94 3.10
CA LEU A 88 1.21 -6.03 4.20
C LEU A 88 1.24 -4.57 3.73
N ALA A 89 1.83 -4.28 2.57
CA ALA A 89 1.83 -2.94 2.01
C ALA A 89 0.41 -2.46 1.67
N ALA A 90 -0.42 -3.31 1.07
CA ALA A 90 -1.81 -3.01 0.76
C ALA A 90 -2.64 -2.72 2.02
N LEU A 91 -2.48 -3.53 3.07
CA LEU A 91 -3.17 -3.32 4.35
C LEU A 91 -2.74 -2.02 5.04
N LEU A 92 -1.46 -1.66 4.94
CA LEU A 92 -0.84 -0.60 5.74
C LEU A 92 -0.56 0.70 4.95
N HIS A 93 -0.93 0.80 3.65
CA HIS A 93 -0.55 1.94 2.82
C HIS A 93 -1.02 3.28 3.39
N ASP A 94 -2.17 3.29 4.01
CA ASP A 94 -2.86 4.48 4.51
C ASP A 94 -2.71 4.73 6.03
N VAL A 95 -1.92 3.95 6.75
CA VAL A 95 -1.78 4.09 8.23
C VAL A 95 -1.24 5.44 8.71
N GLY A 96 -0.72 6.25 7.80
CA GLY A 96 -0.31 7.62 8.08
C GLY A 96 -1.46 8.64 8.11
N LYS A 97 -2.65 8.32 7.58
CA LYS A 97 -3.77 9.25 7.47
C LYS A 97 -4.25 9.79 8.81
N PRO A 98 -4.45 8.98 9.87
CA PRO A 98 -4.89 9.52 11.16
C PRO A 98 -3.95 10.60 11.71
N ALA A 99 -2.64 10.40 11.61
CA ALA A 99 -1.65 11.35 12.12
C ALA A 99 -1.47 12.61 11.26
N THR A 100 -1.94 12.59 10.01
CA THR A 100 -1.80 13.71 9.06
C THR A 100 -3.12 14.40 8.73
N ARG A 101 -4.21 13.96 9.36
CA ARG A 101 -5.55 14.53 9.16
C ARG A 101 -5.56 16.02 9.53
N ARG A 102 -6.03 16.85 8.61
CA ARG A 102 -6.22 18.27 8.83
C ARG A 102 -7.54 18.73 8.24
N PHE A 103 -8.22 19.61 8.98
CA PHE A 103 -9.45 20.27 8.54
C PHE A 103 -9.08 21.62 7.92
N GLU A 104 -9.39 21.80 6.65
CA GLU A 104 -9.13 23.02 5.90
C GLU A 104 -10.34 23.98 6.02
N LYS A 105 -10.10 25.27 5.72
CA LYS A 105 -11.19 26.24 5.63
C LYS A 105 -12.21 25.78 4.58
N GLY A 106 -13.49 25.68 4.96
CA GLY A 106 -14.56 25.18 4.08
C GLY A 106 -14.90 23.70 4.25
N GLY A 107 -14.39 23.04 5.29
CA GLY A 107 -14.77 21.67 5.69
C GLY A 107 -14.09 20.57 4.88
N ALA A 108 -13.14 20.89 4.02
CA ALA A 108 -12.34 19.86 3.34
C ALA A 108 -11.34 19.23 4.32
N VAL A 109 -11.15 17.90 4.21
CA VAL A 109 -10.15 17.19 4.99
C VAL A 109 -8.99 16.79 4.08
N THR A 110 -7.77 16.99 4.54
CA THR A 110 -6.55 16.63 3.82
C THR A 110 -5.67 15.70 4.67
N PHE A 111 -4.83 14.89 3.99
CA PHE A 111 -3.92 13.92 4.58
C PHE A 111 -2.52 14.05 3.97
N ARG A 112 -2.01 15.27 3.90
CA ARG A 112 -0.74 15.56 3.22
C ARG A 112 0.42 14.80 3.86
N HIS A 113 1.24 14.17 3.03
CA HIS A 113 2.43 13.40 3.42
C HIS A 113 2.12 12.16 4.28
N HIS A 114 0.88 11.61 4.20
CA HIS A 114 0.54 10.38 4.91
C HIS A 114 1.40 9.19 4.48
N GLU A 115 1.86 9.15 3.23
CA GLU A 115 2.77 8.14 2.70
C GLU A 115 4.12 8.13 3.44
N THR A 116 4.67 9.31 3.70
CA THR A 116 5.94 9.46 4.43
C THR A 116 5.79 9.14 5.92
N VAL A 117 4.71 9.61 6.54
CA VAL A 117 4.39 9.31 7.95
C VAL A 117 4.06 7.84 8.10
N GLY A 118 3.25 7.28 7.19
CA GLY A 118 2.89 5.87 7.16
C GLY A 118 4.11 4.95 7.07
N ALA A 119 5.05 5.26 6.19
CA ALA A 119 6.29 4.49 6.08
C ALA A 119 7.11 4.46 7.39
N LYS A 120 7.12 5.56 8.16
CA LYS A 120 7.77 5.60 9.48
C LYS A 120 7.03 4.73 10.50
N LEU A 121 5.69 4.79 10.51
CA LEU A 121 4.85 3.98 11.39
C LEU A 121 5.02 2.49 11.07
N VAL A 122 5.00 2.11 9.81
CA VAL A 122 5.22 0.73 9.34
C VAL A 122 6.59 0.21 9.81
N ARG A 123 7.68 0.97 9.60
CA ARG A 123 9.01 0.57 10.09
C ARG A 123 9.03 0.33 11.60
N LYS A 124 8.38 1.22 12.36
CA LYS A 124 8.29 1.10 13.82
C LYS A 124 7.50 -0.14 14.22
N ARG A 125 6.32 -0.35 13.63
CA ARG A 125 5.43 -1.46 13.95
C ARG A 125 6.02 -2.82 13.59
N LEU A 126 6.46 -2.99 12.35
CA LEU A 126 7.01 -4.26 11.89
C LEU A 126 8.30 -4.63 12.63
N ARG A 127 9.12 -3.64 13.02
CA ARG A 127 10.29 -3.89 13.89
C ARG A 127 9.87 -4.35 15.29
N ALA A 128 8.85 -3.73 15.88
CA ALA A 128 8.32 -4.14 17.18
C ALA A 128 7.76 -5.56 17.14
N LEU A 129 7.17 -5.97 16.02
CA LEU A 129 6.66 -7.32 15.77
C LEU A 129 7.77 -8.30 15.31
N LYS A 130 9.03 -7.88 15.27
CA LYS A 130 10.16 -8.74 14.92
C LYS A 130 10.10 -9.33 13.49
N PHE A 131 9.53 -8.60 12.53
CA PHE A 131 9.73 -8.93 11.12
C PHE A 131 11.21 -8.79 10.75
N ASP A 132 11.64 -9.50 9.70
CA ASP A 132 12.99 -9.35 9.16
C ASP A 132 13.19 -7.98 8.49
N ASN A 133 14.46 -7.57 8.40
CA ASN A 133 14.81 -6.24 7.90
C ASN A 133 14.43 -6.01 6.43
N ASP A 134 14.43 -7.03 5.61
CA ASP A 134 14.14 -6.90 4.18
C ASP A 134 12.64 -6.74 3.97
N THR A 135 11.81 -7.50 4.69
CA THR A 135 10.35 -7.28 4.74
C THR A 135 10.02 -5.87 5.24
N ILE A 136 10.64 -5.42 6.34
CA ILE A 136 10.41 -4.07 6.88
C ILE A 136 10.75 -2.98 5.86
N LYS A 137 11.91 -3.09 5.20
CA LYS A 137 12.34 -2.13 4.17
C LYS A 137 11.40 -2.12 2.98
N ALA A 138 11.05 -3.30 2.47
CA ALA A 138 10.21 -3.46 1.29
C ALA A 138 8.80 -2.90 1.52
N VAL A 139 8.11 -3.31 2.60
CA VAL A 139 6.77 -2.83 2.92
C VAL A 139 6.78 -1.31 3.14
N ALA A 140 7.72 -0.80 3.94
CA ALA A 140 7.80 0.64 4.19
C ALA A 140 8.11 1.45 2.92
N ARG A 141 8.90 0.90 1.99
CA ARG A 141 9.20 1.57 0.72
C ARG A 141 7.98 1.60 -0.19
N LEU A 142 7.21 0.52 -0.28
CA LEU A 142 5.95 0.50 -1.02
C LEU A 142 4.96 1.54 -0.46
N VAL A 143 4.79 1.59 0.86
CA VAL A 143 3.94 2.59 1.52
C VAL A 143 4.42 4.02 1.23
N GLU A 144 5.73 4.28 1.21
CA GLU A 144 6.29 5.59 0.88
C GLU A 144 6.02 6.01 -0.57
N LEU A 145 5.98 5.05 -1.49
CA LEU A 145 5.88 5.30 -2.93
C LEU A 145 4.46 5.26 -3.48
N HIS A 146 3.47 4.71 -2.74
CA HIS A 146 2.14 4.43 -3.30
C HIS A 146 1.45 5.65 -3.91
N MET A 147 1.72 6.84 -3.37
CA MET A 147 1.15 8.10 -3.89
C MET A 147 1.84 8.63 -5.16
N ARG A 148 2.97 8.04 -5.58
CA ARG A 148 3.74 8.55 -6.73
C ARG A 148 2.96 8.54 -8.03
N PHE A 149 2.10 7.57 -8.24
CA PHE A 149 1.28 7.47 -9.45
C PHE A 149 0.29 8.62 -9.64
N TYR A 150 -0.19 9.24 -8.58
CA TYR A 150 -1.24 10.27 -8.67
C TYR A 150 -0.89 11.48 -9.54
N GLY A 151 0.38 11.74 -9.79
CA GLY A 151 0.84 12.76 -10.72
C GLY A 151 0.92 12.32 -12.18
N TYR A 152 0.71 11.05 -12.49
CA TYR A 152 0.89 10.51 -13.85
C TYR A 152 -0.31 10.80 -14.76
N GLY A 153 -1.54 10.65 -14.25
CA GLY A 153 -2.77 10.65 -15.07
C GLY A 153 -3.19 12.01 -15.62
N ASP A 154 -2.73 13.11 -15.02
CA ASP A 154 -3.22 14.46 -15.35
C ASP A 154 -2.24 15.29 -16.21
N ALA A 155 -0.95 15.00 -16.20
CA ALA A 155 0.08 15.88 -16.79
C ALA A 155 1.03 15.18 -17.78
N GLY A 156 0.93 13.88 -17.98
CA GLY A 156 1.86 13.10 -18.80
C GLY A 156 3.31 13.23 -18.28
N TRP A 157 3.82 12.21 -17.62
CA TRP A 157 5.20 12.25 -17.13
C TRP A 157 6.21 12.26 -18.27
N THR A 158 7.25 13.07 -18.09
CA THR A 158 8.43 13.00 -18.95
C THR A 158 9.11 11.64 -18.76
N ASP A 159 9.89 11.26 -19.73
CA ASP A 159 10.70 10.05 -19.66
C ASP A 159 11.65 10.01 -18.46
N SER A 160 12.15 11.17 -18.04
CA SER A 160 12.99 11.26 -16.83
C SER A 160 12.19 11.01 -15.55
N ALA A 161 10.91 11.41 -15.50
CA ALA A 161 10.02 11.12 -14.37
C ALA A 161 9.69 9.62 -14.28
N VAL A 162 9.42 8.95 -15.42
CA VAL A 162 9.21 7.50 -15.48
C VAL A 162 10.46 6.75 -15.02
N ARG A 163 11.66 7.17 -15.50
CA ARG A 163 12.92 6.55 -15.03
C ARG A 163 13.11 6.70 -13.52
N ARG A 164 12.82 7.89 -12.99
CA ARG A 164 12.93 8.13 -11.55
C ARG A 164 11.96 7.24 -10.76
N TYR A 165 10.72 7.14 -11.22
CA TYR A 165 9.73 6.25 -10.60
C TYR A 165 10.21 4.80 -10.54
N ALA A 166 10.67 4.26 -11.67
CA ALA A 166 11.20 2.88 -11.75
C ALA A 166 12.47 2.71 -10.89
N HIS A 167 13.40 3.66 -10.95
CA HIS A 167 14.63 3.65 -10.15
C HIS A 167 14.32 3.70 -8.64
N ASP A 168 13.41 4.57 -8.23
CA ASP A 168 13.03 4.70 -6.82
C ASP A 168 12.36 3.44 -6.27
N ALA A 169 11.64 2.70 -7.11
CA ALA A 169 11.02 1.42 -6.74
C ALA A 169 12.02 0.26 -6.77
N GLY A 170 12.98 0.27 -7.69
CA GLY A 170 13.93 -0.83 -7.88
C GLY A 170 13.22 -2.17 -8.08
N ASP A 171 13.67 -3.22 -7.39
CA ASP A 171 13.08 -4.57 -7.46
C ASP A 171 11.64 -4.66 -6.94
N LEU A 172 11.16 -3.60 -6.27
CA LEU A 172 9.77 -3.51 -5.80
C LEU A 172 8.82 -2.98 -6.87
N LEU A 173 9.30 -2.61 -8.06
CA LEU A 173 8.49 -1.99 -9.11
C LEU A 173 7.23 -2.78 -9.47
N PRO A 174 7.27 -4.11 -9.67
CA PRO A 174 6.07 -4.88 -9.95
C PRO A 174 5.06 -4.82 -8.79
N ARG A 175 5.52 -4.99 -7.55
CA ARG A 175 4.66 -4.86 -6.37
C ARG A 175 4.08 -3.45 -6.21
N LEU A 176 4.83 -2.40 -6.58
CA LEU A 176 4.34 -1.03 -6.56
C LEU A 176 3.22 -0.83 -7.60
N HIS A 177 3.34 -1.41 -8.79
CA HIS A 177 2.27 -1.41 -9.78
C HIS A 177 1.02 -2.11 -9.24
N ALA A 178 1.15 -3.31 -8.68
CA ALA A 178 0.04 -4.02 -8.06
C ALA A 178 -0.62 -3.19 -6.95
N LEU A 179 0.15 -2.63 -6.04
CA LEU A 179 -0.36 -1.80 -4.93
C LEU A 179 -1.13 -0.58 -5.44
N THR A 180 -0.57 0.16 -6.40
CA THR A 180 -1.22 1.37 -6.92
C THR A 180 -2.47 1.06 -7.75
N ARG A 181 -2.49 -0.06 -8.49
CA ARG A 181 -3.71 -0.55 -9.17
C ARG A 181 -4.78 -0.94 -8.16
N SER A 182 -4.40 -1.62 -7.08
CA SER A 182 -5.31 -2.06 -6.01
C SER A 182 -5.92 -0.88 -5.24
N ASP A 183 -5.24 0.25 -5.15
CA ASP A 183 -5.75 1.46 -4.48
C ASP A 183 -6.88 2.16 -5.27
N VAL A 184 -7.15 1.75 -6.51
CA VAL A 184 -8.25 2.29 -7.32
C VAL A 184 -9.59 1.66 -6.92
N THR A 185 -10.31 2.31 -6.02
CA THR A 185 -11.62 1.86 -5.53
C THR A 185 -12.79 2.72 -6.05
N THR A 186 -12.61 3.39 -7.20
CA THR A 186 -13.64 4.26 -7.75
C THR A 186 -14.80 3.46 -8.37
N ARG A 187 -16.05 3.86 -8.07
CA ARG A 187 -17.26 3.30 -8.72
C ARG A 187 -17.56 3.97 -10.07
N ASN A 188 -16.84 5.02 -10.43
CA ASN A 188 -17.01 5.69 -11.71
C ASN A 188 -16.27 4.91 -12.81
N ARG A 189 -17.01 4.20 -13.67
CA ARG A 189 -16.47 3.36 -14.72
C ARG A 189 -15.52 4.10 -15.67
N ARG A 190 -15.90 5.30 -16.13
CA ARG A 190 -15.04 6.11 -17.02
C ARG A 190 -13.73 6.52 -16.37
N LYS A 191 -13.77 6.81 -15.05
CA LYS A 191 -12.56 7.12 -14.27
C LYS A 191 -11.71 5.88 -14.11
N ALA A 192 -12.30 4.73 -13.81
CA ALA A 192 -11.58 3.47 -13.69
C ALA A 192 -10.87 3.08 -15.00
N GLU A 193 -11.56 3.16 -16.14
CA GLU A 193 -11.00 2.90 -17.47
C GLU A 193 -9.82 3.83 -17.79
N ARG A 194 -9.95 5.15 -17.54
CA ARG A 194 -8.84 6.09 -17.74
C ARG A 194 -7.62 5.75 -16.88
N LEU A 195 -7.85 5.38 -15.64
CA LEU A 195 -6.76 5.01 -14.73
C LEU A 195 -6.10 3.70 -15.19
N ALA A 196 -6.87 2.70 -15.61
CA ALA A 196 -6.33 1.45 -16.14
C ALA A 196 -5.39 1.72 -17.33
N HIS A 197 -5.83 2.51 -18.32
CA HIS A 197 -4.96 2.89 -19.44
C HIS A 197 -3.69 3.66 -19.01
N ALA A 198 -3.80 4.53 -18.01
CA ALA A 198 -2.65 5.24 -17.50
C ALA A 198 -1.65 4.31 -16.80
N TYR A 199 -2.14 3.30 -16.06
CA TYR A 199 -1.28 2.26 -15.49
C TYR A 199 -0.60 1.42 -16.56
N ASP A 200 -1.33 0.96 -17.58
CA ASP A 200 -0.78 0.16 -18.69
C ASP A 200 0.33 0.94 -19.41
N ASP A 201 0.11 2.24 -19.66
CA ASP A 201 1.13 3.09 -20.28
C ASP A 201 2.37 3.25 -19.38
N LEU A 202 2.20 3.51 -18.08
CA LEU A 202 3.31 3.65 -17.15
C LEU A 202 4.12 2.34 -17.03
N GLU A 203 3.45 1.21 -16.94
CA GLU A 203 4.12 -0.11 -16.87
C GLU A 203 4.93 -0.38 -18.12
N ARG A 204 4.33 -0.24 -19.31
CA ARG A 204 5.02 -0.40 -20.59
C ARG A 204 6.26 0.51 -20.66
N ARG A 205 6.12 1.81 -20.37
CA ARG A 205 7.24 2.76 -20.41
C ARG A 205 8.32 2.46 -19.37
N SER A 206 7.97 1.88 -18.24
CA SER A 206 8.91 1.47 -17.20
C SER A 206 9.70 0.23 -17.63
N GLN A 207 9.06 -0.75 -18.28
CA GLN A 207 9.66 -1.98 -18.78
C GLN A 207 10.59 -1.74 -19.97
N ASP A 208 10.17 -0.97 -20.98
CA ASP A 208 10.97 -0.63 -22.16
C ASP A 208 12.33 -0.05 -21.78
N ARG A 209 12.40 0.64 -20.65
CA ARG A 209 13.60 1.31 -20.16
C ARG A 209 14.47 0.47 -19.23
N ALA A 210 13.91 -0.47 -18.51
CA ALA A 210 14.68 -1.48 -17.80
C ALA A 210 15.46 -2.34 -18.81
N THR A 211 14.83 -2.68 -19.92
CA THR A 211 15.47 -3.46 -21.02
C THR A 211 16.57 -2.66 -21.73
N ALA A 212 16.37 -1.36 -21.94
CA ALA A 212 17.35 -0.48 -22.59
C ALA A 212 18.65 -0.27 -21.78
N LEU A 213 18.57 -0.42 -20.44
CA LEU A 213 19.74 -0.33 -19.55
C LEU A 213 20.55 -1.63 -19.47
N VAL A 214 19.94 -2.76 -19.87
CA VAL A 214 20.55 -4.10 -19.83
C VAL A 214 21.15 -4.51 -21.19
N SER A 215 20.84 -3.80 -22.30
CA SER A 215 21.47 -4.05 -23.58
C SER A 215 22.95 -3.64 -23.52
N PRO A 216 23.91 -4.59 -23.67
CA PRO A 216 25.31 -4.23 -23.75
C PRO A 216 25.52 -3.36 -24.99
N LEU A 217 26.28 -2.28 -24.83
CA LEU A 217 26.93 -1.59 -25.93
C LEU A 217 27.65 -2.62 -26.76
N THR A 218 27.03 -3.12 -27.82
CA THR A 218 27.73 -3.84 -28.87
C THR A 218 28.76 -2.87 -29.45
N ALA A 219 29.99 -3.12 -29.08
CA ALA A 219 31.20 -2.47 -29.53
C ALA A 219 31.19 -2.34 -31.06
N ARG A 220 31.52 -1.14 -31.51
CA ARG A 220 32.22 -0.96 -32.77
C ARG A 220 33.73 -0.93 -32.49
#